data_4ecefe22c8a280b1a9f33bc1679d1b08
#
_entry.id   4ecefe22c8a280b1a9f33bc1679d1b08
#
_cell.length_a   1.000
_cell.length_b   1.000
_cell.length_c   1.000
_cell.angle_alpha   90.00
_cell.angle_beta   90.00
_cell.angle_gamma   90.00
#
_symmetry.space_group_name_H-M   'P 1'
#
loop_
_entity.id
_entity.type
_entity.pdbx_description
1 polymer ?
#
loop_
_entity_poly.entity_id
_entity_poly.type
_entity_poly.pdbx_seq_one_letter_code
_entity_poly.pdbx_strand_id
1 'polypeptide(L)'
;MAALLPELINGYSVKAFNMNSPLVQALLRGNTLTDHVLVIVQLSGGNDGLNMVIPVADYSKYYNARTNIAIPENAVLPIAGVTGTGLHPAMTGLQSLFSEGKANVVQAVGYPQPNFSHFRATDIWMSASNSRQEVFSGWAGRYLDYEYPNYPVGYPNSDMPDPLAIQIGGLTSLTLQGPTRNMGMSITNPTSFYNLISGTNDYAPNTRAGKELTYVRNINKQTQGYATVIRAAANAVTVQSPYPTGNSLADQLKIVARLIKGGLKTRVYMVSFGGFDTHSMQVNTDKVTGSHATLLGRVSAAIKAFQDDIKFLGVEDRVLGMTFSEFGRRVKSNSSTGTDHGAAAPLFLFGKYVEAGMLGVNPTIPANALVNDNVPMQYDFRSIYATILEKWFCLDKSVVQSLFPPDINTQLQVLPLLKPGACNGVTPPPPPVTNTDLLVTNFPNPFTSRTTVQFTTAGGHTLLQIFDTLGRLITVLTNQEYTAGTYRIDFDSEGLPAGLYYARFQNGITQQVRAMMKVR
;
A
#
# COMPACT_ATOMS: atom_id res chain seq x y z
N MET A 1 -12.86 -23.06 -25.27
CA MET A 1 -12.27 -24.33 -25.80
C MET A 1 -11.71 -25.09 -24.60
N ALA A 2 -12.40 -26.10 -24.10
CA ALA A 2 -11.87 -26.96 -23.04
C ALA A 2 -10.81 -27.87 -23.68
N ALA A 3 -9.55 -27.62 -23.40
CA ALA A 3 -8.47 -28.50 -23.78
C ALA A 3 -8.62 -29.80 -22.95
N LEU A 4 -8.89 -30.92 -23.61
CA LEU A 4 -8.80 -32.26 -23.03
C LEU A 4 -7.33 -32.46 -22.62
N LEU A 5 -7.05 -32.37 -21.35
CA LEU A 5 -5.78 -32.81 -20.78
C LEU A 5 -5.74 -34.35 -20.84
N PRO A 6 -4.62 -34.96 -21.21
CA PRO A 6 -4.52 -36.44 -21.23
C PRO A 6 -4.72 -37.00 -19.83
N GLU A 7 -5.48 -38.11 -19.72
CA GLU A 7 -5.78 -38.75 -18.44
C GLU A 7 -4.56 -39.31 -17.70
N LEU A 8 -3.42 -39.41 -18.36
CA LEU A 8 -2.15 -39.90 -17.81
C LEU A 8 -0.95 -39.16 -18.40
N ILE A 9 -0.06 -38.69 -17.55
CA ILE A 9 1.28 -38.23 -17.93
C ILE A 9 2.29 -39.20 -17.29
N ASN A 10 3.05 -39.91 -18.11
CA ASN A 10 4.06 -40.90 -17.69
C ASN A 10 3.53 -41.97 -16.72
N GLY A 11 2.30 -42.45 -16.91
CA GLY A 11 1.71 -43.51 -16.09
C GLY A 11 1.07 -43.04 -14.78
N TYR A 12 1.06 -41.76 -14.51
CA TYR A 12 0.41 -41.16 -13.32
C TYR A 12 -0.91 -40.52 -13.71
N SER A 13 -1.97 -40.85 -12.94
CA SER A 13 -3.30 -40.29 -13.16
C SER A 13 -3.33 -38.79 -12.99
N VAL A 14 -3.83 -38.06 -14.00
CA VAL A 14 -3.99 -36.58 -13.98
C VAL A 14 -5.07 -36.13 -12.96
N LYS A 15 -5.78 -37.04 -12.32
CA LYS A 15 -6.65 -36.72 -11.16
C LYS A 15 -5.92 -36.10 -9.96
N ALA A 16 -4.57 -36.12 -9.96
CA ALA A 16 -3.75 -35.39 -8.97
C ALA A 16 -3.72 -33.87 -9.18
N PHE A 17 -4.18 -33.35 -10.31
CA PHE A 17 -4.21 -31.92 -10.60
C PHE A 17 -5.62 -31.36 -10.39
N ASN A 18 -5.96 -31.21 -9.11
CA ASN A 18 -7.10 -30.39 -8.72
C ASN A 18 -6.79 -28.92 -9.11
N MET A 19 -7.81 -28.17 -9.58
CA MET A 19 -7.71 -26.73 -9.88
C MET A 19 -7.09 -25.92 -8.72
N ASN A 20 -7.12 -26.45 -7.51
CA ASN A 20 -6.53 -25.85 -6.31
C ASN A 20 -5.11 -26.36 -5.98
N SER A 21 -4.50 -27.22 -6.81
CA SER A 21 -3.13 -27.68 -6.55
C SER A 21 -2.15 -26.52 -6.78
N PRO A 22 -1.06 -26.39 -5.97
CA PRO A 22 -0.06 -25.34 -6.15
C PRO A 22 0.52 -25.31 -7.56
N LEU A 23 0.66 -26.47 -8.21
CA LEU A 23 1.16 -26.57 -9.58
C LEU A 23 0.12 -26.08 -10.59
N VAL A 24 -1.16 -26.44 -10.45
CA VAL A 24 -2.23 -25.93 -11.33
C VAL A 24 -2.42 -24.44 -11.11
N GLN A 25 -2.38 -23.97 -9.88
CA GLN A 25 -2.38 -22.53 -9.58
C GLN A 25 -1.15 -21.81 -10.14
N ALA A 26 0.02 -22.42 -10.09
CA ALA A 26 1.22 -21.88 -10.73
C ALA A 26 1.13 -21.87 -12.26
N LEU A 27 0.52 -22.88 -12.86
CA LEU A 27 0.29 -22.97 -14.31
C LEU A 27 -0.85 -22.03 -14.77
N LEU A 28 -1.88 -21.84 -13.94
CA LEU A 28 -2.97 -20.88 -14.18
C LEU A 28 -2.52 -19.43 -13.93
N ARG A 29 -1.47 -19.22 -13.13
CA ARG A 29 -0.77 -17.92 -12.97
C ARG A 29 0.05 -17.52 -14.19
N GLY A 30 -0.15 -18.16 -15.33
CA GLY A 30 0.53 -17.81 -16.57
C GLY A 30 0.45 -16.31 -16.82
N ASN A 31 1.59 -15.61 -16.80
CA ASN A 31 1.81 -14.18 -17.11
C ASN A 31 0.80 -13.18 -16.48
N THR A 32 0.32 -13.45 -15.28
CA THR A 32 -0.72 -12.62 -14.61
C THR A 32 -0.14 -11.45 -13.82
N LEU A 33 1.17 -11.47 -13.53
CA LEU A 33 1.83 -10.38 -12.82
C LEU A 33 2.23 -9.31 -13.84
N THR A 34 1.75 -8.10 -13.62
CA THR A 34 2.27 -6.93 -14.33
C THR A 34 3.70 -6.65 -13.85
N ASP A 35 4.49 -5.95 -14.64
CA ASP A 35 5.76 -5.37 -14.18
C ASP A 35 5.57 -3.95 -13.62
N HIS A 36 4.33 -3.57 -13.35
CA HIS A 36 3.93 -2.25 -12.91
C HIS A 36 4.45 -1.91 -11.52
N VAL A 37 4.87 -0.66 -11.37
CA VAL A 37 5.45 -0.10 -10.16
C VAL A 37 4.63 1.10 -9.71
N LEU A 38 4.34 1.18 -8.41
CA LEU A 38 3.74 2.35 -7.79
C LEU A 38 4.79 3.10 -6.96
N VAL A 39 4.89 4.41 -7.17
CA VAL A 39 5.71 5.32 -6.36
C VAL A 39 4.80 6.21 -5.52
N ILE A 40 4.85 6.05 -4.21
CA ILE A 40 4.06 6.80 -3.24
C ILE A 40 4.91 7.92 -2.66
N VAL A 41 4.45 9.17 -2.80
CA VAL A 41 5.10 10.36 -2.27
C VAL A 41 4.26 10.92 -1.11
N GLN A 42 4.72 10.74 0.11
CA GLN A 42 4.07 11.30 1.30
C GLN A 42 4.52 12.75 1.49
N LEU A 43 3.55 13.67 1.58
CA LEU A 43 3.73 15.07 1.95
C LEU A 43 3.35 15.21 3.42
N SER A 44 4.31 15.06 4.34
CA SER A 44 4.05 15.00 5.78
C SER A 44 3.92 16.38 6.40
N GLY A 45 2.84 16.59 7.13
CA GLY A 45 2.53 17.81 7.86
C GLY A 45 1.18 18.44 7.54
N GLY A 46 0.32 17.79 6.74
CA GLY A 46 -1.00 18.35 6.38
C GLY A 46 -0.89 19.53 5.41
N ASN A 47 -0.77 19.24 4.14
CA ASN A 47 -0.54 20.22 3.09
C ASN A 47 -1.72 21.19 2.89
N ASP A 48 -1.43 22.48 2.73
CA ASP A 48 -2.44 23.50 2.41
C ASP A 48 -2.90 23.40 0.94
N GLY A 49 -3.98 22.64 0.76
CA GLY A 49 -4.53 22.35 -0.56
C GLY A 49 -5.06 23.56 -1.31
N LEU A 50 -5.66 24.54 -0.63
CA LEU A 50 -6.21 25.74 -1.27
C LEU A 50 -5.13 26.71 -1.77
N ASN A 51 -3.94 26.70 -1.17
CA ASN A 51 -2.78 27.43 -1.70
C ASN A 51 -1.93 26.57 -2.65
N MET A 52 -2.17 25.27 -2.74
CA MET A 52 -1.53 24.38 -3.71
C MET A 52 -2.29 24.37 -5.06
N VAL A 53 -3.63 24.25 -5.00
CA VAL A 53 -4.55 24.25 -6.15
C VAL A 53 -5.60 25.34 -5.91
N ILE A 54 -5.46 26.45 -6.59
CA ILE A 54 -6.19 27.69 -6.33
C ILE A 54 -7.50 27.73 -7.12
N PRO A 55 -8.67 27.95 -6.46
CA PRO A 55 -9.97 28.03 -7.10
C PRO A 55 -10.21 29.39 -7.75
N VAL A 56 -9.65 29.62 -8.93
CA VAL A 56 -9.73 30.92 -9.66
C VAL A 56 -11.17 31.31 -9.99
N ALA A 57 -12.04 30.34 -10.29
CA ALA A 57 -13.46 30.64 -10.54
C ALA A 57 -14.19 31.24 -9.32
N ASP A 58 -13.71 30.93 -8.12
CA ASP A 58 -14.23 31.45 -6.84
C ASP A 58 -13.20 32.34 -6.13
N TYR A 59 -12.34 33.03 -6.90
CA TYR A 59 -11.21 33.75 -6.37
C TYR A 59 -11.56 34.75 -5.26
N SER A 60 -12.66 35.48 -5.38
CA SER A 60 -13.09 36.46 -4.37
C SER A 60 -13.37 35.79 -3.02
N LYS A 61 -13.99 34.61 -2.99
CA LYS A 61 -14.26 33.86 -1.78
C LYS A 61 -12.96 33.32 -1.16
N TYR A 62 -12.06 32.78 -2.02
CA TYR A 62 -10.74 32.32 -1.61
C TYR A 62 -9.93 33.46 -1.01
N TYR A 63 -9.88 34.60 -1.67
CA TYR A 63 -9.18 35.79 -1.18
C TYR A 63 -9.73 36.28 0.18
N ASN A 64 -11.06 36.40 0.27
CA ASN A 64 -11.71 36.88 1.50
C ASN A 64 -11.46 35.97 2.70
N ALA A 65 -11.40 34.66 2.49
CA ALA A 65 -11.09 33.69 3.53
C ALA A 65 -9.61 33.72 3.95
N ARG A 66 -8.70 34.21 3.09
CA ARG A 66 -7.24 34.08 3.25
C ARG A 66 -6.45 35.36 2.91
N THR A 67 -7.00 36.53 3.24
CA THR A 67 -6.45 37.82 2.82
C THR A 67 -4.95 38.00 3.09
N ASN A 68 -4.42 37.36 4.16
CA ASN A 68 -3.01 37.46 4.56
C ASN A 68 -2.11 36.43 3.85
N ILE A 69 -2.65 35.36 3.22
CA ILE A 69 -1.85 34.31 2.56
C ILE A 69 -2.33 33.96 1.15
N ALA A 70 -3.42 34.58 0.66
CA ALA A 70 -3.97 34.28 -0.66
C ALA A 70 -2.97 34.59 -1.76
N ILE A 71 -2.73 33.63 -2.64
CA ILE A 71 -1.89 33.79 -3.84
C ILE A 71 -2.56 34.80 -4.78
N PRO A 72 -1.86 35.84 -5.26
CA PRO A 72 -2.42 36.80 -6.21
C PRO A 72 -2.92 36.09 -7.49
N GLU A 73 -4.10 36.46 -7.96
CA GLU A 73 -4.75 35.80 -9.11
C GLU A 73 -3.88 35.78 -10.37
N ASN A 74 -3.20 36.91 -10.63
CA ASN A 74 -2.30 37.04 -11.77
C ASN A 74 -0.99 36.23 -11.66
N ALA A 75 -0.68 35.66 -10.50
CA ALA A 75 0.48 34.80 -10.30
C ALA A 75 0.13 33.30 -10.44
N VAL A 76 -1.16 32.93 -10.44
CA VAL A 76 -1.62 31.53 -10.49
C VAL A 76 -1.24 30.90 -11.84
N LEU A 77 -0.63 29.72 -11.81
CA LEU A 77 -0.29 28.95 -13.01
C LEU A 77 -1.52 28.24 -13.57
N PRO A 78 -1.87 28.37 -14.85
CA PRO A 78 -2.97 27.65 -15.46
C PRO A 78 -2.66 26.14 -15.56
N ILE A 79 -3.70 25.33 -15.46
CA ILE A 79 -3.63 23.88 -15.70
C ILE A 79 -4.16 23.61 -17.13
N ALA A 80 -3.39 22.91 -17.94
CA ALA A 80 -3.80 22.58 -19.30
C ALA A 80 -5.12 21.78 -19.31
N GLY A 81 -6.10 22.26 -20.09
CA GLY A 81 -7.42 21.64 -20.20
C GLY A 81 -8.36 21.87 -19.02
N VAL A 82 -7.98 22.69 -18.01
CA VAL A 82 -8.81 22.99 -16.84
C VAL A 82 -9.05 24.48 -16.74
N THR A 83 -10.31 24.88 -16.67
CA THR A 83 -10.71 26.29 -16.51
C THR A 83 -11.12 26.59 -15.08
N GLY A 84 -10.85 27.81 -14.61
CA GLY A 84 -11.27 28.27 -13.28
C GLY A 84 -10.49 27.67 -12.11
N THR A 85 -9.40 26.97 -12.37
CA THR A 85 -8.51 26.36 -11.38
C THR A 85 -7.07 26.49 -11.84
N GLY A 86 -6.16 26.75 -10.91
CA GLY A 86 -4.74 26.83 -11.25
C GLY A 86 -3.84 26.32 -10.12
N LEU A 87 -2.55 26.26 -10.40
CA LEU A 87 -1.53 25.81 -9.45
C LEU A 87 -0.83 27.00 -8.81
N HIS A 88 -0.26 26.77 -7.63
CA HIS A 88 0.66 27.69 -7.00
C HIS A 88 1.83 28.04 -7.96
N PRO A 89 2.29 29.30 -8.01
CA PRO A 89 3.32 29.75 -8.98
C PRO A 89 4.66 28.99 -8.88
N ALA A 90 4.97 28.39 -7.75
CA ALA A 90 6.17 27.56 -7.59
C ALA A 90 6.06 26.17 -8.27
N MET A 91 4.89 25.76 -8.77
CA MET A 91 4.64 24.39 -9.25
C MET A 91 4.83 24.23 -10.77
N THR A 92 5.82 24.89 -11.34
CA THR A 92 6.07 24.87 -12.81
C THR A 92 6.36 23.48 -13.37
N GLY A 93 7.01 22.60 -12.61
CA GLY A 93 7.29 21.23 -13.05
C GLY A 93 6.01 20.38 -13.18
N LEU A 94 5.08 20.48 -12.21
CA LEU A 94 3.79 19.82 -12.30
C LEU A 94 2.93 20.44 -13.41
N GLN A 95 2.95 21.77 -13.58
CA GLN A 95 2.30 22.43 -14.72
C GLN A 95 2.77 21.84 -16.06
N SER A 96 4.08 21.63 -16.21
CA SER A 96 4.64 20.99 -17.40
C SER A 96 4.07 19.58 -17.60
N LEU A 97 3.96 18.76 -16.53
CA LEU A 97 3.38 17.42 -16.62
C LEU A 97 1.90 17.42 -17.02
N PHE A 98 1.11 18.42 -16.61
CA PHE A 98 -0.25 18.60 -17.12
C PHE A 98 -0.25 18.89 -18.62
N SER A 99 0.64 19.76 -19.09
CA SER A 99 0.79 20.07 -20.51
C SER A 99 1.27 18.87 -21.34
N GLU A 100 2.03 17.95 -20.71
CA GLU A 100 2.48 16.70 -21.33
C GLU A 100 1.41 15.58 -21.29
N GLY A 101 0.25 15.83 -20.67
CA GLY A 101 -0.80 14.81 -20.52
C GLY A 101 -0.44 13.69 -19.54
N LYS A 102 0.40 13.98 -18.52
CA LYS A 102 0.98 13.01 -17.56
C LYS A 102 0.64 13.31 -16.09
N ALA A 103 -0.23 14.25 -15.81
CA ALA A 103 -0.64 14.56 -14.44
C ALA A 103 -2.15 14.70 -14.32
N ASN A 104 -2.69 14.28 -13.19
CA ASN A 104 -4.06 14.50 -12.76
C ASN A 104 -4.06 15.04 -11.33
N VAL A 105 -4.98 15.94 -11.04
CA VAL A 105 -5.27 16.36 -9.68
C VAL A 105 -6.68 15.93 -9.29
N VAL A 106 -6.81 15.14 -8.22
CA VAL A 106 -8.09 14.81 -7.62
C VAL A 106 -8.38 15.83 -6.53
N GLN A 107 -9.47 16.57 -6.68
CA GLN A 107 -9.85 17.63 -5.76
C GLN A 107 -10.47 17.09 -4.48
N ALA A 108 -10.16 17.76 -3.37
CA ALA A 108 -10.79 17.58 -2.08
C ALA A 108 -10.87 16.10 -1.64
N VAL A 109 -9.73 15.43 -1.66
CA VAL A 109 -9.58 14.04 -1.22
C VAL A 109 -9.48 13.99 0.30
N GLY A 110 -10.25 13.10 0.91
CA GLY A 110 -10.28 12.93 2.36
C GLY A 110 -10.94 11.61 2.76
N TYR A 111 -11.55 11.61 3.95
CA TYR A 111 -12.34 10.49 4.46
C TYR A 111 -13.41 10.99 5.43
N PRO A 112 -14.52 10.25 5.66
CA PRO A 112 -15.56 10.63 6.59
C PRO A 112 -15.04 10.76 8.02
N GLN A 113 -15.49 11.78 8.75
CA GLN A 113 -15.12 12.07 10.14
C GLN A 113 -13.59 12.21 10.31
N PRO A 114 -12.98 13.21 9.65
CA PRO A 114 -11.53 13.38 9.62
C PRO A 114 -10.95 13.56 11.03
N ASN A 115 -9.79 12.96 11.24
CA ASN A 115 -8.99 13.15 12.45
C ASN A 115 -7.88 14.16 12.16
N PHE A 116 -7.68 15.12 13.06
CA PHE A 116 -6.73 16.21 12.90
C PHE A 116 -5.42 15.99 13.66
N SER A 117 -5.19 14.80 14.23
CA SER A 117 -3.88 14.40 14.74
C SER A 117 -3.02 13.85 13.62
N HIS A 118 -1.82 14.38 13.43
CA HIS A 118 -0.87 13.89 12.43
C HIS A 118 -0.67 12.37 12.54
N PHE A 119 -0.46 11.84 13.74
CA PHE A 119 -0.23 10.42 13.96
C PHE A 119 -1.42 9.59 13.49
N ARG A 120 -2.61 9.90 14.02
CA ARG A 120 -3.80 9.09 13.70
C ARG A 120 -4.24 9.26 12.25
N ALA A 121 -4.20 10.46 11.69
CA ALA A 121 -4.54 10.69 10.29
C ALA A 121 -3.56 9.97 9.35
N THR A 122 -2.27 10.00 9.65
CA THR A 122 -1.26 9.23 8.90
C THR A 122 -1.55 7.73 8.95
N ASP A 123 -1.88 7.17 10.13
CA ASP A 123 -2.25 5.75 10.26
C ASP A 123 -3.50 5.39 9.43
N ILE A 124 -4.51 6.28 9.38
CA ILE A 124 -5.71 6.08 8.58
C ILE A 124 -5.37 6.00 7.08
N TRP A 125 -4.55 6.92 6.56
CA TRP A 125 -4.12 6.91 5.17
C TRP A 125 -3.25 5.69 4.85
N MET A 126 -2.31 5.34 5.73
CA MET A 126 -1.43 4.20 5.53
C MET A 126 -2.14 2.86 5.62
N SER A 127 -3.10 2.73 6.53
CA SER A 127 -3.86 1.49 6.74
C SER A 127 -5.12 1.39 5.89
N ALA A 128 -5.61 2.49 5.32
CA ALA A 128 -6.92 2.61 4.71
C ALA A 128 -8.08 2.26 5.68
N SER A 129 -7.90 2.45 7.00
CA SER A 129 -8.94 2.28 8.01
C SER A 129 -9.93 3.45 8.01
N ASN A 130 -11.01 3.31 8.76
CA ASN A 130 -11.85 4.46 9.15
C ASN A 130 -11.25 5.19 10.37
N SER A 131 -11.85 6.32 10.74
CA SER A 131 -11.37 7.13 11.88
C SER A 131 -11.60 6.48 13.24
N ARG A 132 -12.49 5.48 13.35
CA ARG A 132 -12.91 4.82 14.59
C ARG A 132 -12.19 3.52 14.87
N GLN A 133 -11.59 2.89 13.85
CA GLN A 133 -10.96 1.58 13.94
C GLN A 133 -9.47 1.68 13.67
N GLU A 134 -8.66 1.10 14.54
CA GLU A 134 -7.23 0.91 14.27
C GLU A 134 -7.00 -0.38 13.49
N VAL A 135 -6.21 -0.28 12.42
CA VAL A 135 -5.79 -1.40 11.58
C VAL A 135 -4.28 -1.40 11.51
N PHE A 136 -3.67 -2.47 12.02
CA PHE A 136 -2.21 -2.60 12.14
C PHE A 136 -1.51 -3.12 10.89
N SER A 137 -2.21 -3.15 9.77
CA SER A 137 -1.64 -3.47 8.45
C SER A 137 -1.93 -2.35 7.45
N GLY A 138 -0.96 -2.10 6.58
CA GLY A 138 -1.08 -1.12 5.51
C GLY A 138 -1.80 -1.67 4.29
N TRP A 139 -2.43 -0.79 3.52
CA TRP A 139 -3.17 -1.19 2.32
C TRP A 139 -2.27 -1.83 1.26
N ALA A 140 -1.07 -1.26 1.02
CA ALA A 140 -0.12 -1.83 0.07
C ALA A 140 0.54 -3.11 0.63
N GLY A 141 0.75 -3.19 1.95
CA GLY A 141 1.20 -4.42 2.60
C GLY A 141 0.22 -5.57 2.45
N ARG A 142 -1.10 -5.33 2.56
CA ARG A 142 -2.14 -6.34 2.29
C ARG A 142 -2.16 -6.77 0.83
N TYR A 143 -2.01 -5.83 -0.10
CA TYR A 143 -1.86 -6.14 -1.52
C TYR A 143 -0.66 -7.05 -1.78
N LEU A 144 0.50 -6.72 -1.21
CA LEU A 144 1.71 -7.53 -1.38
C LEU A 144 1.60 -8.92 -0.73
N ASP A 145 0.93 -9.02 0.43
CA ASP A 145 0.68 -10.31 1.09
C ASP A 145 -0.25 -11.20 0.25
N TYR A 146 -1.22 -10.61 -0.45
CA TYR A 146 -2.07 -11.31 -1.40
C TYR A 146 -1.28 -11.78 -2.64
N GLU A 147 -0.48 -10.90 -3.24
CA GLU A 147 0.25 -11.18 -4.49
C GLU A 147 1.44 -12.15 -4.25
N TYR A 148 2.06 -12.08 -3.07
CA TYR A 148 3.23 -12.88 -2.68
C TYR A 148 2.96 -13.68 -1.40
N PRO A 149 2.10 -14.71 -1.48
CA PRO A 149 1.70 -15.48 -0.30
C PRO A 149 2.90 -16.18 0.34
N ASN A 150 2.83 -16.36 1.66
CA ASN A 150 3.87 -16.98 2.49
C ASN A 150 5.18 -16.17 2.63
N TYR A 151 5.32 -15.00 1.97
CA TYR A 151 6.48 -14.16 2.22
C TYR A 151 6.72 -13.99 3.74
N PRO A 152 7.98 -14.10 4.26
CA PRO A 152 9.26 -14.26 3.57
C PRO A 152 9.68 -15.71 3.30
N VAL A 153 8.85 -16.71 3.64
CA VAL A 153 9.18 -18.13 3.42
C VAL A 153 9.16 -18.42 1.92
N GLY A 154 10.26 -18.98 1.41
CA GLY A 154 10.41 -19.22 -0.03
C GLY A 154 10.80 -17.99 -0.86
N TYR A 155 11.16 -16.88 -0.20
CA TYR A 155 11.68 -15.67 -0.85
C TYR A 155 13.08 -15.32 -0.32
N PRO A 156 13.96 -14.73 -1.17
CA PRO A 156 13.81 -14.53 -2.61
C PRO A 156 13.75 -15.86 -3.37
N ASN A 157 13.08 -15.86 -4.55
CA ASN A 157 12.98 -17.01 -5.45
C ASN A 157 13.17 -16.55 -6.92
N SER A 158 13.11 -17.49 -7.88
CA SER A 158 13.29 -17.18 -9.31
C SER A 158 12.26 -16.20 -9.87
N ASP A 159 11.04 -16.22 -9.36
CA ASP A 159 9.94 -15.37 -9.83
C ASP A 159 10.02 -13.97 -9.22
N MET A 160 10.39 -13.90 -7.94
CA MET A 160 10.58 -12.66 -7.19
C MET A 160 11.90 -12.69 -6.41
N PRO A 161 13.02 -12.37 -7.09
CA PRO A 161 14.34 -12.34 -6.48
C PRO A 161 14.60 -11.06 -5.66
N ASP A 162 13.73 -10.08 -5.79
CA ASP A 162 13.91 -8.71 -5.29
C ASP A 162 12.99 -8.40 -4.10
N PRO A 163 13.27 -7.34 -3.32
CA PRO A 163 12.35 -6.86 -2.30
C PRO A 163 10.99 -6.50 -2.90
N LEU A 164 9.90 -6.91 -2.25
CA LEU A 164 8.54 -6.63 -2.73
C LEU A 164 8.22 -5.14 -2.74
N ALA A 165 8.69 -4.43 -1.71
CA ALA A 165 8.58 -2.99 -1.60
C ALA A 165 9.83 -2.38 -0.95
N ILE A 166 10.14 -1.14 -1.34
CA ILE A 166 11.28 -0.38 -0.80
C ILE A 166 10.82 1.02 -0.39
N GLN A 167 11.10 1.39 0.85
CA GLN A 167 11.02 2.76 1.31
C GLN A 167 12.40 3.41 1.31
N ILE A 168 12.53 4.59 0.71
CA ILE A 168 13.75 5.38 0.83
C ILE A 168 13.64 6.19 2.11
N GLY A 169 14.43 5.80 3.12
CA GLY A 169 14.40 6.39 4.45
C GLY A 169 14.92 5.43 5.52
N GLY A 170 14.80 5.83 6.79
CA GLY A 170 15.34 5.06 7.92
C GLY A 170 14.43 3.93 8.41
N LEU A 171 13.11 4.06 8.25
CA LEU A 171 12.10 3.11 8.77
C LEU A 171 11.06 2.81 7.72
N THR A 172 10.57 1.59 7.71
CA THR A 172 9.41 1.20 6.88
C THR A 172 8.11 1.72 7.48
N SER A 173 7.25 2.29 6.64
CA SER A 173 5.95 2.81 7.08
C SER A 173 4.92 1.70 7.25
N LEU A 174 3.85 2.01 7.99
CA LEU A 174 2.67 1.16 8.11
C LEU A 174 2.07 0.79 6.74
N THR A 175 2.19 1.64 5.71
CA THR A 175 1.72 1.35 4.34
C THR A 175 2.20 0.00 3.82
N LEU A 176 3.45 -0.40 4.17
CA LEU A 176 4.09 -1.62 3.69
C LEU A 176 3.97 -2.80 4.68
N GLN A 177 3.29 -2.60 5.82
CA GLN A 177 3.05 -3.65 6.79
C GLN A 177 1.92 -4.56 6.32
N GLY A 178 2.21 -5.84 6.10
CA GLY A 178 1.20 -6.87 5.86
C GLY A 178 0.45 -7.27 7.13
N PRO A 179 -0.56 -8.15 7.01
CA PRO A 179 -1.39 -8.56 8.16
C PRO A 179 -0.59 -9.19 9.31
N THR A 180 0.47 -9.90 9.01
CA THR A 180 1.26 -10.65 10.01
C THR A 180 2.74 -10.28 10.00
N ARG A 181 3.24 -9.59 8.97
CA ARG A 181 4.66 -9.30 8.77
C ARG A 181 4.88 -8.07 7.89
N ASN A 182 6.07 -7.51 7.95
CA ASN A 182 6.44 -6.42 7.06
C ASN A 182 6.72 -6.97 5.64
N MET A 183 6.13 -6.35 4.63
CA MET A 183 6.24 -6.73 3.22
C MET A 183 7.27 -5.89 2.47
N GLY A 184 7.87 -4.91 3.10
CA GLY A 184 8.87 -4.02 2.52
C GLY A 184 10.12 -3.91 3.37
N MET A 185 11.08 -3.19 2.84
CA MET A 185 12.29 -2.80 3.56
C MET A 185 12.61 -1.33 3.37
N SER A 186 13.41 -0.76 4.27
CA SER A 186 13.90 0.61 4.15
C SER A 186 15.37 0.63 3.78
N ILE A 187 15.75 1.57 2.91
CA ILE A 187 17.13 1.86 2.55
C ILE A 187 17.36 3.38 2.54
N THR A 188 18.49 3.82 3.04
CA THR A 188 18.90 5.23 2.95
C THR A 188 19.78 5.49 1.72
N ASN A 189 20.65 4.54 1.40
CA ASN A 189 21.55 4.61 0.25
C ASN A 189 21.77 3.20 -0.31
N PRO A 190 21.47 2.94 -1.59
CA PRO A 190 21.58 1.61 -2.17
C PRO A 190 23.03 1.08 -2.28
N THR A 191 24.03 1.97 -2.27
CA THR A 191 25.45 1.57 -2.39
C THR A 191 26.12 1.31 -1.05
N SER A 192 25.69 1.97 0.04
CA SER A 192 26.27 1.84 1.39
C SER A 192 25.45 0.94 2.33
N PHE A 193 24.27 0.52 1.94
CA PHE A 193 23.34 -0.30 2.75
C PHE A 193 23.97 -1.59 3.29
N TYR A 194 24.96 -2.15 2.57
CA TYR A 194 25.58 -3.43 2.86
C TYR A 194 26.60 -3.42 4.02
N ASN A 195 27.16 -2.27 4.37
CA ASN A 195 28.29 -2.21 5.32
C ASN A 195 27.89 -2.45 6.78
N LEU A 196 26.60 -2.59 7.06
CA LEU A 196 26.07 -2.72 8.43
C LEU A 196 25.76 -4.17 8.87
N ILE A 197 25.86 -5.17 7.97
CA ILE A 197 25.40 -6.53 8.26
C ILE A 197 26.48 -7.56 7.87
N SER A 198 27.58 -7.59 8.59
CA SER A 198 28.49 -8.74 8.60
C SER A 198 28.32 -9.51 9.91
N GLY A 199 27.60 -10.61 9.89
CA GLY A 199 27.34 -11.45 11.05
C GLY A 199 27.68 -12.92 10.81
N THR A 200 28.11 -13.63 11.85
CA THR A 200 28.48 -15.04 11.86
C THR A 200 27.28 -15.97 11.62
N ASN A 201 27.53 -17.07 10.90
CA ASN A 201 26.55 -18.13 10.59
C ASN A 201 26.42 -19.21 11.68
N ASP A 202 26.53 -18.85 12.97
CA ASP A 202 26.45 -19.82 14.04
C ASP A 202 25.02 -20.36 14.24
N TYR A 203 24.91 -21.67 14.53
CA TYR A 203 23.62 -22.28 14.84
C TYR A 203 23.06 -21.72 16.14
N ALA A 204 21.80 -21.32 16.13
CA ALA A 204 21.12 -20.92 17.35
C ALA A 204 20.71 -22.15 18.19
N PRO A 205 20.80 -22.11 19.51
CA PRO A 205 20.39 -23.23 20.36
C PRO A 205 18.90 -23.53 20.22
N ASN A 206 18.49 -24.80 20.36
CA ASN A 206 17.07 -25.20 20.27
C ASN A 206 16.28 -24.83 21.53
N THR A 207 16.23 -23.55 21.82
CA THR A 207 15.46 -22.94 22.92
C THR A 207 14.50 -21.90 22.35
N ARG A 208 13.59 -21.34 23.15
CA ARG A 208 12.70 -20.24 22.74
C ARG A 208 13.51 -19.05 22.23
N ALA A 209 14.50 -18.61 23.01
CA ALA A 209 15.41 -17.52 22.61
C ALA A 209 16.21 -17.88 21.35
N GLY A 210 16.61 -19.14 21.18
CA GLY A 210 17.30 -19.62 19.98
C GLY A 210 16.40 -19.62 18.74
N LYS A 211 15.10 -19.88 18.88
CA LYS A 211 14.13 -19.75 17.78
C LYS A 211 13.92 -18.29 17.35
N GLU A 212 13.83 -17.40 18.31
CA GLU A 212 13.78 -15.95 18.06
C GLU A 212 15.08 -15.46 17.38
N LEU A 213 16.24 -15.95 17.84
CA LEU A 213 17.54 -15.67 17.22
C LEU A 213 17.63 -16.25 15.79
N THR A 214 17.10 -17.44 15.55
CA THR A 214 17.01 -18.04 14.20
C THR A 214 16.16 -17.18 13.29
N TYR A 215 15.03 -16.69 13.78
CA TYR A 215 14.17 -15.78 13.04
C TYR A 215 14.91 -14.48 12.66
N VAL A 216 15.56 -13.82 13.62
CA VAL A 216 16.36 -12.61 13.38
C VAL A 216 17.49 -12.89 12.37
N ARG A 217 18.17 -14.03 12.47
CA ARG A 217 19.23 -14.42 11.53
C ARG A 217 18.69 -14.69 10.13
N ASN A 218 17.51 -15.28 9.98
CA ASN A 218 16.87 -15.48 8.69
C ASN A 218 16.48 -14.15 8.03
N ILE A 219 15.96 -13.21 8.80
CA ILE A 219 15.72 -11.84 8.33
C ILE A 219 17.02 -11.17 7.88
N ASN A 220 18.08 -11.29 8.67
CA ASN A 220 19.40 -10.77 8.29
C ASN A 220 19.92 -11.40 7.00
N LYS A 221 19.81 -12.72 6.84
CA LYS A 221 20.26 -13.43 5.63
C LYS A 221 19.47 -12.98 4.39
N GLN A 222 18.16 -12.81 4.51
CA GLN A 222 17.32 -12.26 3.43
C GLN A 222 17.73 -10.82 3.11
N THR A 223 17.95 -10.00 4.13
CA THR A 223 18.40 -8.61 3.97
C THR A 223 19.75 -8.55 3.26
N GLN A 224 20.68 -9.47 3.55
CA GLN A 224 21.97 -9.60 2.83
C GLN A 224 21.77 -10.00 1.36
N GLY A 225 20.87 -10.96 1.09
CA GLY A 225 20.51 -11.34 -0.28
C GLY A 225 19.97 -10.14 -1.07
N TYR A 226 19.02 -9.41 -0.49
CA TYR A 226 18.45 -8.20 -1.11
C TYR A 226 19.47 -7.06 -1.26
N ALA A 227 20.43 -6.91 -0.32
CA ALA A 227 21.47 -5.88 -0.44
C ALA A 227 22.33 -6.07 -1.70
N THR A 228 22.59 -7.31 -2.09
CA THR A 228 23.36 -7.61 -3.29
C THR A 228 22.60 -7.22 -4.56
N VAL A 229 21.32 -7.59 -4.68
CA VAL A 229 20.50 -7.27 -5.86
C VAL A 229 20.21 -5.78 -5.97
N ILE A 230 19.95 -5.11 -4.85
CA ILE A 230 19.75 -3.64 -4.78
C ILE A 230 21.01 -2.91 -5.27
N ARG A 231 22.19 -3.33 -4.79
CA ARG A 231 23.46 -2.74 -5.22
C ARG A 231 23.73 -2.99 -6.69
N ALA A 232 23.51 -4.21 -7.16
CA ALA A 232 23.68 -4.57 -8.57
C ALA A 232 22.79 -3.70 -9.45
N ALA A 233 21.52 -3.57 -9.11
CA ALA A 233 20.56 -2.72 -9.82
C ALA A 233 21.00 -1.24 -9.81
N ALA A 234 21.42 -0.72 -8.64
CA ALA A 234 21.91 0.66 -8.55
C ALA A 234 23.16 0.90 -9.40
N ASN A 235 24.09 -0.06 -9.46
CA ASN A 235 25.34 0.05 -10.23
C ASN A 235 25.15 -0.15 -11.74
N ALA A 236 24.09 -0.83 -12.15
CA ALA A 236 23.75 -1.02 -13.56
C ALA A 236 23.36 0.29 -14.27
N VAL A 237 22.99 1.32 -13.52
CA VAL A 237 22.57 2.62 -14.07
C VAL A 237 23.65 3.67 -13.77
N THR A 238 24.43 4.01 -14.78
CA THR A 238 25.55 4.97 -14.67
C THR A 238 25.18 6.39 -15.06
N VAL A 239 24.12 6.57 -15.86
CA VAL A 239 23.67 7.87 -16.36
C VAL A 239 22.16 8.03 -16.08
N GLN A 240 21.79 9.19 -15.55
CA GLN A 240 20.41 9.61 -15.30
C GLN A 240 20.21 11.04 -15.77
N SER A 241 18.96 11.41 -16.03
CA SER A 241 18.60 12.82 -16.27
C SER A 241 18.96 13.69 -15.05
N PRO A 242 19.17 15.00 -15.26
CA PRO A 242 19.47 15.92 -14.17
C PRO A 242 18.35 16.01 -13.13
N TYR A 243 18.74 16.07 -11.86
CA TYR A 243 17.86 16.35 -10.72
C TYR A 243 18.25 17.64 -10.03
N PRO A 244 17.29 18.39 -9.46
CA PRO A 244 17.61 19.59 -8.70
C PRO A 244 18.45 19.25 -7.45
N THR A 245 19.52 20.00 -7.24
CA THR A 245 20.41 19.86 -6.08
C THR A 245 19.78 20.42 -4.81
N GLY A 246 20.15 19.88 -3.64
CA GLY A 246 19.63 20.35 -2.35
C GLY A 246 18.14 20.08 -2.13
N ASN A 247 17.59 19.11 -2.84
CA ASN A 247 16.21 18.68 -2.75
C ASN A 247 16.14 17.19 -2.36
N SER A 248 15.91 16.92 -1.07
CA SER A 248 15.91 15.57 -0.54
C SER A 248 14.86 14.64 -1.16
N LEU A 249 13.73 15.18 -1.64
CA LEU A 249 12.73 14.38 -2.38
C LEU A 249 13.28 13.99 -3.75
N ALA A 250 13.96 14.90 -4.43
CA ALA A 250 14.59 14.61 -5.72
C ALA A 250 15.69 13.54 -5.57
N ASP A 251 16.48 13.60 -4.50
CA ASP A 251 17.50 12.58 -4.19
C ASP A 251 16.86 11.20 -3.96
N GLN A 252 15.75 11.11 -3.23
CA GLN A 252 15.01 9.87 -3.01
C GLN A 252 14.44 9.33 -4.33
N LEU A 253 13.77 10.17 -5.14
CA LEU A 253 13.18 9.77 -6.41
C LEU A 253 14.26 9.36 -7.44
N LYS A 254 15.43 9.98 -7.41
CA LYS A 254 16.60 9.58 -8.21
C LYS A 254 17.05 8.15 -7.90
N ILE A 255 17.06 7.77 -6.62
CA ILE A 255 17.35 6.40 -6.18
C ILE A 255 16.27 5.46 -6.73
N VAL A 256 14.98 5.80 -6.59
CA VAL A 256 13.86 4.98 -7.09
C VAL A 256 13.98 4.73 -8.60
N ALA A 257 14.18 5.78 -9.41
CA ALA A 257 14.35 5.65 -10.86
C ALA A 257 15.51 4.70 -11.23
N ARG A 258 16.61 4.80 -10.50
CA ARG A 258 17.80 3.97 -10.65
C ARG A 258 17.52 2.49 -10.38
N LEU A 259 16.79 2.19 -9.32
CA LEU A 259 16.45 0.82 -8.94
C LEU A 259 15.45 0.19 -9.92
N ILE A 260 14.46 0.96 -10.37
CA ILE A 260 13.50 0.51 -11.40
C ILE A 260 14.22 0.18 -12.70
N LYS A 261 15.07 1.10 -13.20
CA LYS A 261 15.86 0.89 -14.43
C LYS A 261 16.87 -0.24 -14.28
N GLY A 262 17.44 -0.40 -13.09
CA GLY A 262 18.38 -1.48 -12.79
C GLY A 262 17.78 -2.88 -12.79
N GLY A 263 16.45 -2.97 -13.02
CA GLY A 263 15.76 -4.23 -13.28
C GLY A 263 15.09 -4.86 -12.05
N LEU A 264 15.02 -4.16 -10.92
CA LEU A 264 14.29 -4.69 -9.76
C LEU A 264 12.80 -4.89 -10.11
N LYS A 265 12.27 -6.05 -9.69
CA LYS A 265 10.85 -6.41 -9.77
C LYS A 265 10.02 -5.83 -8.62
N THR A 266 10.61 -4.97 -7.80
CA THR A 266 9.95 -4.28 -6.68
C THR A 266 8.67 -3.58 -7.14
N ARG A 267 7.54 -3.83 -6.46
CA ARG A 267 6.21 -3.37 -6.86
C ARG A 267 5.87 -1.98 -6.34
N VAL A 268 6.31 -1.66 -5.12
CA VAL A 268 5.97 -0.41 -4.45
C VAL A 268 7.22 0.27 -3.93
N TYR A 269 7.38 1.54 -4.27
CA TYR A 269 8.36 2.42 -3.68
C TYR A 269 7.66 3.50 -2.86
N MET A 270 8.21 3.84 -1.71
CA MET A 270 7.71 4.92 -0.88
C MET A 270 8.83 5.91 -0.56
N VAL A 271 8.51 7.19 -0.75
CA VAL A 271 9.36 8.33 -0.41
C VAL A 271 8.57 9.32 0.43
N SER A 272 9.23 10.13 1.25
CA SER A 272 8.54 11.12 2.08
C SER A 272 9.26 12.45 2.06
N PHE A 273 8.47 13.53 2.14
CA PHE A 273 8.94 14.89 2.22
C PHE A 273 8.10 15.66 3.24
N GLY A 274 8.73 16.12 4.29
CA GLY A 274 8.05 16.79 5.41
C GLY A 274 8.15 18.31 5.36
N GLY A 275 7.56 18.95 6.39
CA GLY A 275 7.60 20.39 6.58
C GLY A 275 6.29 21.11 6.24
N PHE A 276 5.23 20.36 5.86
CA PHE A 276 3.94 20.95 5.46
C PHE A 276 3.09 21.44 6.63
N ASP A 277 3.53 21.27 7.86
CA ASP A 277 2.84 21.80 9.06
C ASP A 277 3.05 23.31 9.22
N THR A 278 2.50 24.07 8.28
CA THR A 278 2.69 25.52 8.14
C THR A 278 1.66 26.33 8.94
N HIS A 279 1.67 26.19 10.27
CA HIS A 279 0.82 26.97 11.16
C HIS A 279 1.15 28.46 11.20
N SER A 280 2.35 28.84 10.79
CA SER A 280 2.81 30.23 10.79
C SER A 280 3.80 30.47 9.65
N MET A 281 3.96 31.75 9.26
CA MET A 281 4.95 32.20 8.25
C MET A 281 4.93 31.31 6.98
N GLN A 282 3.75 30.90 6.57
CA GLN A 282 3.54 30.06 5.37
C GLN A 282 3.98 30.79 4.11
N VAL A 283 3.76 32.10 4.07
CA VAL A 283 4.10 32.97 2.96
C VAL A 283 4.90 34.21 3.43
N ASN A 284 5.69 34.76 2.53
CA ASN A 284 6.33 36.09 2.70
C ASN A 284 5.31 37.20 2.36
N THR A 285 5.77 38.47 2.48
CA THR A 285 4.92 39.65 2.21
C THR A 285 4.33 39.67 0.79
N ASP A 286 5.05 39.14 -0.19
CA ASP A 286 4.59 39.00 -1.58
C ASP A 286 3.50 37.91 -1.78
N LYS A 287 3.28 37.07 -0.78
CA LYS A 287 2.35 35.93 -0.77
C LYS A 287 2.65 34.84 -1.80
N VAL A 288 3.65 35.03 -2.67
CA VAL A 288 4.07 34.12 -3.74
C VAL A 288 5.25 33.27 -3.30
N THR A 289 6.09 33.81 -2.45
CA THR A 289 7.25 33.12 -1.86
C THR A 289 6.99 32.77 -0.40
N GLY A 290 7.92 32.01 0.22
CA GLY A 290 7.84 31.60 1.63
C GLY A 290 8.05 30.10 1.81
N SER A 291 7.75 29.62 3.02
CA SER A 291 7.98 28.20 3.37
C SER A 291 7.16 27.24 2.50
N HIS A 292 5.86 27.50 2.35
CA HIS A 292 4.98 26.63 1.56
C HIS A 292 5.35 26.65 0.06
N ALA A 293 5.64 27.82 -0.50
CA ALA A 293 6.13 27.96 -1.88
C ALA A 293 7.40 27.14 -2.12
N THR A 294 8.34 27.18 -1.17
CA THR A 294 9.58 26.39 -1.24
C THR A 294 9.29 24.88 -1.24
N LEU A 295 8.38 24.41 -0.39
CA LEU A 295 7.98 23.01 -0.33
C LEU A 295 7.31 22.56 -1.62
N LEU A 296 6.33 23.32 -2.11
CA LEU A 296 5.62 23.02 -3.36
C LEU A 296 6.56 23.04 -4.58
N GLY A 297 7.48 24.00 -4.63
CA GLY A 297 8.49 24.09 -5.68
C GLY A 297 9.42 22.87 -5.69
N ARG A 298 9.86 22.42 -4.52
CA ARG A 298 10.69 21.21 -4.38
C ARG A 298 9.95 19.96 -4.79
N VAL A 299 8.70 19.79 -4.38
CA VAL A 299 7.86 18.66 -4.80
C VAL A 299 7.67 18.65 -6.30
N SER A 300 7.27 19.79 -6.87
CA SER A 300 7.01 19.96 -8.30
C SER A 300 8.26 19.66 -9.14
N ALA A 301 9.40 20.21 -8.77
CA ALA A 301 10.67 20.01 -9.47
C ALA A 301 11.17 18.55 -9.35
N ALA A 302 11.02 17.93 -8.17
CA ALA A 302 11.43 16.54 -7.95
C ALA A 302 10.59 15.54 -8.78
N ILE A 303 9.26 15.72 -8.80
CA ILE A 303 8.36 14.86 -9.58
C ILE A 303 8.61 15.03 -11.09
N LYS A 304 8.82 16.27 -11.57
CA LYS A 304 9.17 16.53 -12.97
C LYS A 304 10.48 15.85 -13.35
N ALA A 305 11.54 16.06 -12.56
CA ALA A 305 12.83 15.42 -12.81
C ALA A 305 12.74 13.89 -12.81
N PHE A 306 11.94 13.31 -11.91
CA PHE A 306 11.68 11.87 -11.88
C PHE A 306 10.97 11.38 -13.15
N GLN A 307 9.93 12.09 -13.62
CA GLN A 307 9.21 11.72 -14.83
C GLN A 307 10.10 11.84 -16.08
N ASP A 308 10.96 12.85 -16.14
CA ASP A 308 11.93 13.01 -17.22
C ASP A 308 12.97 11.88 -17.21
N ASP A 309 13.43 11.50 -16.02
CA ASP A 309 14.44 10.45 -15.86
C ASP A 309 13.89 9.06 -16.23
N ILE A 310 12.70 8.67 -15.74
CA ILE A 310 12.12 7.36 -16.11
C ILE A 310 11.77 7.28 -17.59
N LYS A 311 11.45 8.41 -18.24
CA LYS A 311 11.31 8.51 -19.69
C LYS A 311 12.66 8.34 -20.40
N PHE A 312 13.69 9.08 -19.98
CA PHE A 312 15.06 8.95 -20.48
C PHE A 312 15.59 7.51 -20.35
N LEU A 313 15.32 6.88 -19.21
CA LEU A 313 15.71 5.49 -18.91
C LEU A 313 14.86 4.44 -19.64
N GLY A 314 13.77 4.84 -20.32
CA GLY A 314 12.89 3.94 -21.07
C GLY A 314 12.04 3.00 -20.20
N VAL A 315 11.64 3.45 -18.99
CA VAL A 315 10.84 2.66 -18.05
C VAL A 315 9.53 3.36 -17.63
N GLU A 316 9.16 4.46 -18.30
CA GLU A 316 7.97 5.26 -17.94
C GLU A 316 6.65 4.47 -18.06
N ASP A 317 6.60 3.46 -18.95
CA ASP A 317 5.41 2.65 -19.19
C ASP A 317 4.98 1.80 -17.99
N ARG A 318 5.92 1.50 -17.10
CA ARG A 318 5.67 0.65 -15.94
C ARG A 318 5.58 1.41 -14.62
N VAL A 319 5.53 2.74 -14.64
CA VAL A 319 5.59 3.56 -13.42
C VAL A 319 4.39 4.49 -13.29
N LEU A 320 3.68 4.36 -12.19
CA LEU A 320 2.64 5.27 -11.73
C LEU A 320 3.11 5.92 -10.42
N GLY A 321 2.92 7.22 -10.28
CA GLY A 321 3.18 7.92 -9.03
C GLY A 321 1.92 8.54 -8.45
N MET A 322 1.85 8.63 -7.13
CA MET A 322 0.82 9.40 -6.42
C MET A 322 1.42 10.17 -5.25
N THR A 323 0.83 11.33 -4.93
CA THR A 323 1.11 12.06 -3.69
C THR A 323 0.00 11.82 -2.67
N PHE A 324 0.27 11.95 -1.38
CA PHE A 324 -0.75 12.10 -0.36
C PHE A 324 -0.23 12.94 0.81
N SER A 325 -1.16 13.57 1.53
CA SER A 325 -0.92 14.21 2.82
C SER A 325 -1.98 13.70 3.80
N GLU A 326 -1.66 13.60 5.06
CA GLU A 326 -2.54 12.98 6.08
C GLU A 326 -3.85 13.72 6.30
N PHE A 327 -3.88 15.02 6.00
CA PHE A 327 -5.07 15.87 5.95
C PHE A 327 -4.77 17.17 5.19
N GLY A 328 -5.81 17.98 4.93
CA GLY A 328 -5.69 19.33 4.40
C GLY A 328 -5.71 20.38 5.50
N ARG A 329 -5.90 21.64 5.09
CA ARG A 329 -5.95 22.79 5.99
C ARG A 329 -7.32 23.43 6.01
N ARG A 330 -7.62 24.20 7.07
CA ARG A 330 -8.85 24.97 7.20
C ARG A 330 -9.04 25.91 6.00
N VAL A 331 -10.32 26.19 5.68
CA VAL A 331 -10.64 27.17 4.63
C VAL A 331 -10.05 28.53 4.97
N LYS A 332 -10.19 28.97 6.20
CA LYS A 332 -9.70 30.28 6.66
C LYS A 332 -8.25 30.18 7.11
N SER A 333 -7.46 31.20 6.77
CA SER A 333 -6.11 31.39 7.33
C SER A 333 -6.18 31.85 8.78
N ASN A 334 -5.11 31.63 9.53
CA ASN A 334 -4.98 32.12 10.90
C ASN A 334 -4.23 33.47 10.97
N SER A 335 -4.15 34.07 12.17
CA SER A 335 -3.49 35.36 12.40
C SER A 335 -1.97 35.30 12.27
N SER A 336 -1.35 34.11 12.27
CA SER A 336 0.09 33.91 12.18
C SER A 336 0.60 33.73 10.73
N THR A 337 -0.19 34.17 9.74
CA THR A 337 0.10 33.99 8.29
C THR A 337 0.31 32.51 7.91
N GLY A 338 -0.50 31.64 8.47
CA GLY A 338 -0.50 30.20 8.25
C GLY A 338 -1.92 29.63 8.25
N THR A 339 -2.02 28.31 8.44
CA THR A 339 -3.28 27.57 8.42
C THR A 339 -3.30 26.49 9.50
N ASP A 340 -4.48 26.26 10.06
CA ASP A 340 -4.71 25.20 11.04
C ASP A 340 -5.15 23.91 10.36
N HIS A 341 -5.07 22.77 11.08
CA HIS A 341 -5.42 21.45 10.57
C HIS A 341 -6.87 21.42 10.08
N GLY A 342 -7.07 20.91 8.89
CA GLY A 342 -8.35 20.77 8.21
C GLY A 342 -8.57 19.39 7.63
N ALA A 343 -9.61 19.22 6.79
CA ALA A 343 -10.06 17.91 6.34
C ALA A 343 -9.44 17.49 5.01
N ALA A 344 -10.04 17.85 3.89
CA ALA A 344 -9.68 17.37 2.57
C ALA A 344 -8.57 18.23 1.90
N ALA A 345 -7.77 17.59 1.06
CA ALA A 345 -6.73 18.22 0.26
C ALA A 345 -6.69 17.65 -1.17
N PRO A 346 -6.11 18.34 -2.15
CA PRO A 346 -5.87 17.76 -3.46
C PRO A 346 -4.79 16.66 -3.38
N LEU A 347 -4.97 15.63 -4.23
CA LEU A 347 -4.02 14.54 -4.42
C LEU A 347 -3.63 14.50 -5.90
N PHE A 348 -2.33 14.36 -6.18
CA PHE A 348 -1.82 14.25 -7.54
C PHE A 348 -1.50 12.81 -7.90
N LEU A 349 -1.88 12.42 -9.13
CA LEU A 349 -1.33 11.25 -9.81
C LEU A 349 -0.45 11.73 -10.96
N PHE A 350 0.63 11.00 -11.25
CA PHE A 350 1.55 11.31 -12.32
C PHE A 350 2.12 10.04 -12.97
N GLY A 351 2.27 10.07 -14.28
CA GLY A 351 2.75 8.94 -15.08
C GLY A 351 2.13 8.92 -16.48
N LYS A 352 2.64 8.08 -17.36
CA LYS A 352 2.21 7.99 -18.76
C LYS A 352 0.74 7.58 -18.92
N TYR A 353 0.26 6.67 -18.06
CA TYR A 353 -1.10 6.15 -18.12
C TYR A 353 -2.12 6.94 -17.28
N VAL A 354 -1.71 8.06 -16.70
CA VAL A 354 -2.64 8.93 -15.98
C VAL A 354 -3.60 9.60 -16.96
N GLU A 355 -4.92 9.57 -16.67
CA GLU A 355 -5.91 10.40 -17.36
C GLU A 355 -5.69 11.86 -16.94
N ALA A 356 -5.13 12.65 -17.84
CA ALA A 356 -4.67 13.99 -17.49
C ALA A 356 -5.82 14.97 -17.22
N GLY A 357 -5.59 15.90 -16.31
CA GLY A 357 -6.55 16.95 -16.00
C GLY A 357 -6.93 17.00 -14.51
N MET A 358 -8.17 17.33 -14.24
CA MET A 358 -8.71 17.44 -12.87
C MET A 358 -9.93 16.54 -12.71
N LEU A 359 -9.93 15.73 -11.66
CA LEU A 359 -11.12 15.02 -11.21
C LEU A 359 -11.75 15.78 -10.04
N GLY A 360 -13.06 16.02 -10.15
CA GLY A 360 -13.82 16.83 -9.20
C GLY A 360 -13.92 18.30 -9.62
N VAL A 361 -14.45 19.10 -8.71
CA VAL A 361 -14.64 20.55 -8.90
C VAL A 361 -13.90 21.32 -7.83
N ASN A 362 -13.76 22.64 -8.01
CA ASN A 362 -13.20 23.48 -6.96
C ASN A 362 -13.95 23.29 -5.63
N PRO A 363 -13.22 23.24 -4.50
CA PRO A 363 -13.84 23.14 -3.20
C PRO A 363 -14.81 24.31 -2.94
N THR A 364 -15.96 24.03 -2.37
CA THR A 364 -16.90 25.08 -1.97
C THR A 364 -16.32 25.90 -0.81
N ILE A 365 -16.16 27.20 -1.04
CA ILE A 365 -15.70 28.15 -0.04
C ILE A 365 -16.90 29.01 0.39
N PRO A 366 -17.28 29.03 1.70
CA PRO A 366 -18.33 29.89 2.19
C PRO A 366 -17.97 31.38 1.99
N ALA A 367 -18.93 32.21 1.60
CA ALA A 367 -18.71 33.65 1.43
C ALA A 367 -18.21 34.32 2.74
N ASN A 368 -18.70 33.84 3.90
CA ASN A 368 -18.27 34.24 5.23
C ASN A 368 -17.64 33.05 5.95
N ALA A 369 -16.46 32.62 5.49
CA ALA A 369 -15.77 31.47 6.06
C ALA A 369 -15.44 31.69 7.54
N LEU A 370 -15.79 30.72 8.37
CA LEU A 370 -15.49 30.68 9.79
C LEU A 370 -14.14 30.00 10.07
N VAL A 371 -13.58 30.23 11.25
CA VAL A 371 -12.27 29.68 11.65
C VAL A 371 -12.24 28.15 11.59
N ASN A 372 -13.39 27.51 11.90
CA ASN A 372 -13.49 26.04 11.93
C ASN A 372 -13.97 25.41 10.62
N ASP A 373 -14.18 26.19 9.56
CA ASP A 373 -14.63 25.65 8.29
C ASP A 373 -13.53 24.79 7.65
N ASN A 374 -13.94 23.61 7.21
CA ASN A 374 -13.10 22.66 6.51
C ASN A 374 -13.46 22.62 5.03
N VAL A 375 -12.49 22.22 4.22
CA VAL A 375 -12.75 21.83 2.82
C VAL A 375 -13.57 20.52 2.84
N PRO A 376 -14.82 20.52 2.31
CA PRO A 376 -15.63 19.32 2.25
C PRO A 376 -14.97 18.27 1.32
N MET A 377 -14.98 17.02 1.74
CA MET A 377 -14.50 15.91 0.93
C MET A 377 -15.40 15.69 -0.28
N GLN A 378 -14.80 15.53 -1.47
CA GLN A 378 -15.47 15.07 -2.69
C GLN A 378 -15.18 13.60 -2.97
N TYR A 379 -13.94 13.17 -2.75
CA TYR A 379 -13.52 11.80 -3.00
C TYR A 379 -12.88 11.19 -1.76
N ASP A 380 -13.28 9.94 -1.51
CA ASP A 380 -12.62 9.12 -0.50
C ASP A 380 -11.29 8.60 -1.05
N PHE A 381 -10.18 8.83 -0.31
CA PHE A 381 -8.85 8.40 -0.74
C PHE A 381 -8.75 6.89 -1.01
N ARG A 382 -9.56 6.09 -0.33
CA ARG A 382 -9.59 4.63 -0.51
C ARG A 382 -10.12 4.22 -1.87
N SER A 383 -10.97 5.03 -2.50
CA SER A 383 -11.39 4.83 -3.90
C SER A 383 -10.24 5.05 -4.89
N ILE A 384 -9.30 5.95 -4.57
CA ILE A 384 -8.06 6.11 -5.35
C ILE A 384 -7.18 4.87 -5.23
N TYR A 385 -7.00 4.35 -4.02
CA TYR A 385 -6.25 3.11 -3.79
C TYR A 385 -6.90 1.91 -4.50
N ALA A 386 -8.22 1.77 -4.41
CA ALA A 386 -8.96 0.74 -5.13
C ALA A 386 -8.80 0.86 -6.65
N THR A 387 -8.81 2.09 -7.18
CA THR A 387 -8.57 2.34 -8.61
C THR A 387 -7.16 1.91 -9.02
N ILE A 388 -6.15 2.22 -8.22
CA ILE A 388 -4.76 1.80 -8.48
C ILE A 388 -4.65 0.26 -8.44
N LEU A 389 -5.25 -0.38 -7.45
CA LEU A 389 -5.22 -1.83 -7.35
C LEU A 389 -5.93 -2.51 -8.53
N GLU A 390 -7.09 -2.01 -8.95
CA GLU A 390 -7.86 -2.60 -10.06
C GLU A 390 -7.31 -2.24 -11.44
N LYS A 391 -6.96 -0.96 -11.67
CA LYS A 391 -6.64 -0.45 -13.02
C LYS A 391 -5.15 -0.33 -13.31
N TRP A 392 -4.30 -0.38 -12.28
CA TRP A 392 -2.85 -0.36 -12.44
C TRP A 392 -2.22 -1.71 -12.11
N PHE A 393 -2.54 -2.29 -10.96
CA PHE A 393 -2.07 -3.63 -10.61
C PHE A 393 -2.95 -4.76 -11.18
N CYS A 394 -4.04 -4.41 -11.86
CA CYS A 394 -4.90 -5.33 -12.62
C CYS A 394 -5.56 -6.42 -11.77
N LEU A 395 -5.86 -6.12 -10.51
CA LEU A 395 -6.55 -7.05 -9.63
C LEU A 395 -8.04 -7.13 -9.96
N ASP A 396 -8.62 -8.30 -9.74
CA ASP A 396 -10.08 -8.45 -9.78
C ASP A 396 -10.76 -7.59 -8.71
N LYS A 397 -11.93 -7.06 -9.04
CA LYS A 397 -12.71 -6.20 -8.13
C LYS A 397 -12.99 -6.86 -6.79
N SER A 398 -13.31 -8.16 -6.78
CA SER A 398 -13.59 -8.90 -5.54
C SER A 398 -12.35 -9.01 -4.65
N VAL A 399 -11.18 -9.18 -5.26
CA VAL A 399 -9.89 -9.15 -4.56
C VAL A 399 -9.65 -7.78 -3.97
N VAL A 400 -9.78 -6.72 -4.78
CA VAL A 400 -9.62 -5.33 -4.30
C VAL A 400 -10.50 -5.09 -3.08
N GLN A 401 -11.78 -5.46 -3.14
CA GLN A 401 -12.69 -5.32 -2.02
C GLN A 401 -12.21 -6.06 -0.75
N SER A 402 -11.64 -7.25 -0.91
CA SER A 402 -11.13 -8.05 0.23
C SER A 402 -9.92 -7.44 0.93
N LEU A 403 -9.19 -6.56 0.25
CA LEU A 403 -8.01 -5.87 0.81
C LEU A 403 -8.35 -4.69 1.70
N PHE A 404 -9.62 -4.26 1.75
CA PHE A 404 -10.08 -3.16 2.59
C PHE A 404 -10.93 -3.66 3.76
N PRO A 405 -11.00 -2.91 4.87
CA PRO A 405 -11.88 -3.24 5.98
C PRO A 405 -13.35 -3.43 5.52
N PRO A 406 -14.10 -4.38 6.10
CA PRO A 406 -15.45 -4.74 5.63
C PRO A 406 -16.48 -3.60 5.64
N ASP A 407 -16.34 -2.64 6.54
CA ASP A 407 -17.22 -1.47 6.65
C ASP A 407 -16.97 -0.42 5.54
N ILE A 408 -15.88 -0.57 4.79
CA ILE A 408 -15.44 0.36 3.74
C ILE A 408 -15.58 -0.27 2.36
N ASN A 409 -15.33 -1.56 2.22
CA ASN A 409 -15.15 -2.25 0.94
C ASN A 409 -16.34 -2.13 -0.03
N THR A 410 -17.56 -1.98 0.49
CA THR A 410 -18.79 -1.81 -0.31
C THR A 410 -18.99 -0.38 -0.84
N GLN A 411 -18.26 0.59 -0.31
CA GLN A 411 -18.38 2.01 -0.67
C GLN A 411 -17.32 2.47 -1.69
N LEU A 412 -16.36 1.60 -2.01
CA LEU A 412 -15.26 1.91 -2.91
C LEU A 412 -15.75 2.08 -4.35
N GLN A 413 -15.30 3.16 -4.97
CA GLN A 413 -15.57 3.48 -6.37
C GLN A 413 -14.28 3.40 -7.18
N VAL A 414 -14.37 2.89 -8.41
CA VAL A 414 -13.28 2.99 -9.37
C VAL A 414 -13.42 4.33 -10.08
N LEU A 415 -12.40 5.15 -9.96
CA LEU A 415 -12.39 6.52 -10.48
C LEU A 415 -11.72 6.57 -11.87
N PRO A 416 -12.11 7.49 -12.75
CA PRO A 416 -11.53 7.63 -14.09
C PRO A 416 -10.17 8.35 -14.04
N LEU A 417 -9.18 7.72 -13.39
CA LEU A 417 -7.86 8.31 -13.14
C LEU A 417 -6.78 7.79 -14.08
N LEU A 418 -7.04 6.65 -14.75
CA LEU A 418 -6.06 5.98 -15.60
C LEU A 418 -6.63 5.76 -16.99
N LYS A 419 -5.81 5.99 -18.00
CA LYS A 419 -6.12 5.69 -19.40
C LYS A 419 -6.34 4.19 -19.60
N PRO A 420 -7.22 3.79 -20.53
CA PRO A 420 -7.33 2.39 -20.93
C PRO A 420 -6.00 1.84 -21.40
N GLY A 421 -5.76 0.55 -21.18
CA GLY A 421 -4.62 -0.16 -21.74
C GLY A 421 -3.52 -0.55 -20.76
N ALA A 422 -3.45 0.01 -19.56
CA ALA A 422 -2.47 -0.39 -18.56
C ALA A 422 -2.55 -1.90 -18.24
N CYS A 423 -3.76 -2.48 -18.27
CA CYS A 423 -4.00 -3.90 -18.00
C CYS A 423 -4.22 -4.76 -19.26
N ASN A 424 -3.88 -4.26 -20.45
CA ASN A 424 -4.06 -5.02 -21.70
C ASN A 424 -3.13 -6.26 -21.70
N GLY A 425 -3.72 -7.43 -21.95
CA GLY A 425 -2.97 -8.70 -21.97
C GLY A 425 -2.69 -9.31 -20.59
N VAL A 426 -3.12 -8.64 -19.52
CA VAL A 426 -3.05 -9.18 -18.15
C VAL A 426 -4.36 -9.88 -17.85
N THR A 427 -4.29 -11.18 -17.55
CA THR A 427 -5.42 -11.90 -16.97
C THR A 427 -5.31 -11.80 -15.46
N PRO A 428 -6.25 -11.17 -14.74
CA PRO A 428 -6.21 -11.14 -13.30
C PRO A 428 -6.08 -12.56 -12.75
N PRO A 429 -5.26 -12.82 -11.73
CA PRO A 429 -5.29 -14.11 -11.06
C PRO A 429 -6.72 -14.35 -10.59
N PRO A 430 -7.23 -15.59 -10.68
CA PRO A 430 -8.54 -15.92 -10.12
C PRO A 430 -8.52 -15.45 -8.65
N PRO A 431 -9.64 -14.91 -8.16
CA PRO A 431 -9.74 -14.54 -6.75
C PRO A 431 -9.29 -15.76 -5.95
N PRO A 432 -8.57 -15.57 -4.84
CA PRO A 432 -8.31 -16.69 -3.96
C PRO A 432 -9.68 -17.32 -3.74
N VAL A 433 -9.77 -18.61 -3.95
CA VAL A 433 -10.96 -19.34 -3.52
C VAL A 433 -10.98 -19.07 -2.01
N THR A 434 -11.67 -18.02 -1.62
CA THR A 434 -12.04 -17.82 -0.24
C THR A 434 -12.96 -18.98 0.01
N ASN A 435 -12.38 -20.06 0.50
CA ASN A 435 -13.12 -21.19 0.96
C ASN A 435 -13.89 -20.68 2.19
N THR A 436 -14.92 -19.87 1.94
CA THR A 436 -15.93 -19.50 2.94
C THR A 436 -16.57 -20.76 3.53
N ASP A 437 -16.31 -21.90 2.92
CA ASP A 437 -16.80 -23.21 3.33
C ASP A 437 -15.83 -23.96 4.26
N LEU A 438 -14.59 -23.52 4.41
CA LEU A 438 -13.66 -24.09 5.38
C LEU A 438 -13.77 -23.31 6.69
N LEU A 439 -14.69 -23.70 7.54
CA LEU A 439 -14.89 -23.11 8.85
C LEU A 439 -14.42 -24.12 9.93
N VAL A 440 -13.41 -23.75 10.74
CA VAL A 440 -13.10 -24.44 11.97
C VAL A 440 -13.65 -23.67 13.16
N THR A 441 -14.51 -24.29 13.93
CA THR A 441 -15.11 -23.75 15.14
C THR A 441 -15.08 -24.79 16.25
N ASN A 442 -15.24 -24.38 17.50
CA ASN A 442 -15.45 -25.32 18.60
C ASN A 442 -16.59 -24.84 19.50
N PHE A 443 -17.34 -25.78 20.02
CA PHE A 443 -18.43 -25.53 20.95
C PHE A 443 -18.56 -26.65 21.98
N PRO A 444 -18.68 -26.31 23.28
CA PRO A 444 -18.62 -24.96 23.85
C PRO A 444 -17.24 -24.33 23.73
N ASN A 445 -17.18 -22.99 23.74
CA ASN A 445 -15.96 -22.21 23.87
C ASN A 445 -16.29 -20.90 24.63
N PRO A 446 -15.91 -20.71 25.90
CA PRO A 446 -15.00 -21.56 26.68
C PRO A 446 -15.57 -22.96 27.00
N PHE A 447 -14.69 -23.91 27.33
CA PHE A 447 -15.03 -25.28 27.69
C PHE A 447 -14.26 -25.73 28.94
N THR A 448 -14.74 -26.74 29.63
CA THR A 448 -14.09 -27.33 30.83
C THR A 448 -13.26 -28.57 30.47
N SER A 449 -13.89 -29.72 30.29
CA SER A 449 -13.21 -30.97 29.96
C SER A 449 -13.30 -31.35 28.52
N ARG A 450 -14.40 -30.98 27.82
CA ARG A 450 -14.65 -31.38 26.43
C ARG A 450 -15.19 -30.23 25.59
N THR A 451 -14.84 -30.24 24.30
CA THR A 451 -15.43 -29.38 23.27
C THR A 451 -15.48 -30.14 21.95
N THR A 452 -16.50 -29.91 21.17
CA THR A 452 -16.59 -30.45 19.80
C THR A 452 -15.99 -29.47 18.82
N VAL A 453 -14.96 -29.89 18.09
CA VAL A 453 -14.38 -29.10 16.99
C VAL A 453 -15.13 -29.46 15.71
N GLN A 454 -15.78 -28.48 15.12
CA GLN A 454 -16.47 -28.60 13.84
C GLN A 454 -15.62 -27.99 12.75
N PHE A 455 -15.49 -28.69 11.62
CA PHE A 455 -14.83 -28.13 10.42
C PHE A 455 -15.63 -28.49 9.17
N THR A 456 -15.55 -27.62 8.18
CA THR A 456 -16.10 -27.86 6.83
C THR A 456 -14.95 -28.05 5.87
N THR A 457 -15.01 -29.05 5.00
CA THR A 457 -13.99 -29.36 4.00
C THR A 457 -14.61 -29.45 2.61
N ALA A 458 -13.88 -28.98 1.61
CA ALA A 458 -14.24 -29.17 0.20
C ALA A 458 -13.93 -30.58 -0.33
N GLY A 459 -13.46 -31.48 0.54
CA GLY A 459 -12.96 -32.82 0.21
C GLY A 459 -11.45 -32.88 0.12
N GLY A 460 -10.89 -34.08 0.16
CA GLY A 460 -9.46 -34.35 0.14
C GLY A 460 -8.85 -34.54 1.52
N HIS A 461 -7.53 -34.65 1.55
CA HIS A 461 -6.77 -34.91 2.77
C HIS A 461 -6.90 -33.76 3.78
N THR A 462 -7.35 -34.09 4.97
CA THR A 462 -7.63 -33.13 6.04
C THR A 462 -6.83 -33.48 7.28
N LEU A 463 -6.11 -32.48 7.82
CA LEU A 463 -5.34 -32.55 9.05
C LEU A 463 -5.89 -31.52 10.04
N LEU A 464 -6.33 -31.99 11.21
CA LEU A 464 -6.77 -31.14 12.33
C LEU A 464 -5.96 -31.44 13.59
N GLN A 465 -5.27 -30.45 14.08
CA GLN A 465 -4.33 -30.58 15.19
C GLN A 465 -4.62 -29.55 16.29
N ILE A 466 -4.37 -29.92 17.53
CA ILE A 466 -4.48 -29.03 18.68
C ILE A 466 -3.08 -28.69 19.21
N PHE A 467 -2.84 -27.41 19.45
CA PHE A 467 -1.58 -26.88 20.00
C PHE A 467 -1.84 -26.08 21.27
N ASP A 468 -0.85 -26.03 22.13
CA ASP A 468 -0.83 -25.08 23.26
C ASP A 468 -0.30 -23.69 22.82
N THR A 469 -0.28 -22.73 23.76
CA THR A 469 0.24 -21.37 23.56
C THR A 469 1.74 -21.32 23.22
N LEU A 470 2.47 -22.39 23.49
CA LEU A 470 3.89 -22.52 23.14
C LEU A 470 4.12 -23.16 21.77
N GLY A 471 3.03 -23.45 21.04
CA GLY A 471 3.09 -24.12 19.74
C GLY A 471 3.44 -25.61 19.82
N ARG A 472 3.34 -26.24 21.00
CA ARG A 472 3.55 -27.68 21.15
C ARG A 472 2.29 -28.40 20.69
N LEU A 473 2.46 -29.44 19.88
CA LEU A 473 1.37 -30.31 19.47
C LEU A 473 0.85 -31.08 20.70
N ILE A 474 -0.43 -30.91 21.00
CA ILE A 474 -1.13 -31.64 22.06
C ILE A 474 -1.70 -32.94 21.50
N THR A 475 -2.43 -32.86 20.39
CA THR A 475 -3.02 -34.03 19.74
C THR A 475 -3.33 -33.78 18.28
N VAL A 476 -3.49 -34.84 17.51
CA VAL A 476 -4.04 -34.84 16.15
C VAL A 476 -5.45 -35.40 16.23
N LEU A 477 -6.45 -34.57 15.93
CA LEU A 477 -7.86 -34.98 15.96
C LEU A 477 -8.24 -35.78 14.71
N THR A 478 -7.70 -35.43 13.56
CA THR A 478 -7.83 -36.21 12.32
C THR A 478 -6.67 -35.96 11.38
N ASN A 479 -6.35 -36.98 10.58
CA ASN A 479 -5.32 -36.94 9.53
C ASN A 479 -5.69 -37.98 8.45
N GLN A 480 -6.72 -37.69 7.64
CA GLN A 480 -7.25 -38.62 6.64
C GLN A 480 -8.00 -37.90 5.50
N GLU A 481 -8.41 -38.67 4.50
CA GLU A 481 -9.26 -38.20 3.41
C GLU A 481 -10.71 -38.01 3.87
N TYR A 482 -11.33 -36.93 3.45
CA TYR A 482 -12.74 -36.62 3.65
C TYR A 482 -13.41 -36.30 2.31
N THR A 483 -14.69 -36.58 2.20
CA THR A 483 -15.55 -36.01 1.15
C THR A 483 -15.93 -34.57 1.50
N ALA A 484 -16.40 -33.79 0.52
CA ALA A 484 -16.90 -32.44 0.80
C ALA A 484 -18.06 -32.51 1.81
N GLY A 485 -17.98 -31.68 2.86
CA GLY A 485 -19.00 -31.69 3.91
C GLY A 485 -18.52 -31.07 5.22
N THR A 486 -19.42 -31.01 6.20
CA THR A 486 -19.15 -30.53 7.57
C THR A 486 -19.03 -31.72 8.51
N TYR A 487 -17.96 -31.74 9.28
CA TYR A 487 -17.60 -32.81 10.21
C TYR A 487 -17.42 -32.29 11.61
N ARG A 488 -17.59 -33.17 12.60
CA ARG A 488 -17.45 -32.86 14.02
C ARG A 488 -16.58 -33.92 14.68
N ILE A 489 -15.62 -33.46 15.48
CA ILE A 489 -14.73 -34.34 16.24
C ILE A 489 -14.66 -33.82 17.67
N ASP A 490 -14.89 -34.66 18.64
CA ASP A 490 -14.79 -34.29 20.03
C ASP A 490 -13.32 -34.23 20.47
N PHE A 491 -13.00 -33.17 21.15
CA PHE A 491 -11.72 -32.98 21.82
C PHE A 491 -11.90 -33.11 23.32
N ASP A 492 -11.32 -34.16 23.88
CA ASP A 492 -11.21 -34.37 25.31
C ASP A 492 -9.90 -33.73 25.82
N SER A 493 -10.03 -32.81 26.71
CA SER A 493 -8.90 -32.08 27.30
C SER A 493 -8.66 -32.45 28.75
N GLU A 494 -9.18 -33.58 29.20
CA GLU A 494 -8.93 -34.05 30.58
C GLU A 494 -7.43 -34.14 30.85
N GLY A 495 -6.98 -33.67 32.01
CA GLY A 495 -5.55 -33.60 32.36
C GLY A 495 -4.77 -32.42 31.80
N LEU A 496 -5.33 -31.65 30.86
CA LEU A 496 -4.68 -30.45 30.34
C LEU A 496 -4.94 -29.24 31.27
N PRO A 497 -3.96 -28.33 31.46
CA PRO A 497 -4.15 -27.08 32.22
C PRO A 497 -5.25 -26.19 31.63
N ALA A 498 -5.93 -25.41 32.48
CA ALA A 498 -6.77 -24.31 32.03
C ALA A 498 -5.90 -23.28 31.28
N GLY A 499 -6.39 -22.75 30.16
CA GLY A 499 -5.65 -21.84 29.33
C GLY A 499 -6.12 -21.82 27.88
N LEU A 500 -5.37 -21.12 27.04
CA LEU A 500 -5.65 -20.99 25.62
C LEU A 500 -4.99 -22.13 24.85
N TYR A 501 -5.74 -22.71 23.91
CA TYR A 501 -5.32 -23.73 22.95
C TYR A 501 -5.67 -23.27 21.54
N TYR A 502 -5.07 -23.89 20.53
CA TYR A 502 -5.30 -23.55 19.13
C TYR A 502 -5.61 -24.81 18.32
N ALA A 503 -6.77 -24.84 17.70
CA ALA A 503 -7.09 -25.84 16.67
C ALA A 503 -6.53 -25.34 15.33
N ARG A 504 -5.61 -26.09 14.75
CA ARG A 504 -5.09 -25.87 13.39
C ARG A 504 -5.71 -26.87 12.45
N PHE A 505 -6.48 -26.37 11.53
CA PHE A 505 -7.09 -27.12 10.43
C PHE A 505 -6.27 -26.92 9.17
N GLN A 506 -6.00 -27.97 8.43
CA GLN A 506 -5.36 -27.92 7.14
C GLN A 506 -6.07 -28.89 6.18
N ASN A 507 -6.45 -28.37 4.99
CA ASN A 507 -6.98 -29.16 3.90
C ASN A 507 -6.32 -28.70 2.60
N GLY A 508 -5.48 -29.56 2.03
CA GLY A 508 -4.60 -29.18 0.94
C GLY A 508 -3.68 -27.99 1.33
N ILE A 509 -3.77 -26.90 0.59
CA ILE A 509 -3.01 -25.66 0.86
C ILE A 509 -3.72 -24.70 1.83
N THR A 510 -4.99 -24.95 2.13
CA THR A 510 -5.77 -24.09 3.03
C THR A 510 -5.49 -24.45 4.47
N GLN A 511 -5.16 -23.43 5.25
CA GLN A 511 -4.92 -23.57 6.68
C GLN A 511 -5.75 -22.53 7.44
N GLN A 512 -6.39 -22.98 8.53
CA GLN A 512 -7.08 -22.12 9.48
C GLN A 512 -6.64 -22.43 10.90
N VAL A 513 -6.64 -21.41 11.78
CA VAL A 513 -6.35 -21.55 13.19
C VAL A 513 -7.50 -20.93 13.99
N ARG A 514 -7.99 -21.68 14.99
CA ARG A 514 -9.04 -21.22 15.91
C ARG A 514 -8.55 -21.31 17.36
N ALA A 515 -8.72 -20.20 18.07
CA ALA A 515 -8.45 -20.14 19.50
C ALA A 515 -9.58 -20.82 20.29
N MET A 516 -9.21 -21.64 21.27
CA MET A 516 -10.10 -22.40 22.13
C MET A 516 -9.71 -22.14 23.58
N MET A 517 -10.66 -21.69 24.42
CA MET A 517 -10.40 -21.34 25.82
C MET A 517 -10.88 -22.48 26.73
N LYS A 518 -9.92 -23.16 27.39
CA LYS A 518 -10.23 -24.07 28.47
C LYS A 518 -10.30 -23.32 29.80
N VAL A 519 -11.42 -23.45 30.48
CA VAL A 519 -11.61 -22.93 31.84
C VAL A 519 -11.55 -24.09 32.84
N ARG A 520 -11.46 -23.76 34.13
CA ARG A 520 -11.40 -24.76 35.23
C ARG A 520 -12.71 -25.51 35.36
#